data_0a4ec35815a5935d484c49e10e9f4ab3
#
_entry.id   0a4ec35815a5935d484c49e10e9f4ab3
#
_cell.length_a   1.000
_cell.length_b   1.000
_cell.length_c   1.000
_cell.angle_alpha   90.00
_cell.angle_beta   90.00
_cell.angle_gamma   90.00
#
_symmetry.space_group_name_H-M   'P 1'
#
loop_
_entity.id
_entity.type
_entity.pdbx_description
1 polymer ?
#
loop_
_entity_poly.entity_id
_entity_poly.type
_entity_poly.pdbx_seq_one_letter_code
_entity_poly.pdbx_strand_id
1 'polypeptide(L)'
;KRIIKKAVIKPKDGRRTTSRKDVPARAEVIRTQARREDVAPRDVGAKPGLYRCTNCSAIYHDKHWHSAALLLMPGSPLMHAEFADALCEECTLEKNRASRAIPHSGEVGIEGTFTPTEHYDLLNLVRNVGHRAMARDPEDRIIRIEEQDGRIHIYTSENQLAVSIGKQVDHSHKGGELEITWSKTDKPVRVVWTKGAR
;
A
#
# COMPACT_ATOMS: atom_id res chain seq x y z
N LYS A 1 26.20 4.34 -52.32
CA LYS A 1 27.18 4.30 -51.20
C LYS A 1 27.16 5.65 -50.52
N ARG A 2 26.53 5.78 -49.35
CA ARG A 2 26.57 6.99 -48.51
C ARG A 2 27.49 6.71 -47.34
N ILE A 3 28.55 7.51 -47.24
CA ILE A 3 29.56 7.48 -46.19
C ILE A 3 29.06 8.35 -45.04
N ILE A 4 28.84 7.74 -43.85
CA ILE A 4 28.48 8.45 -42.62
C ILE A 4 29.78 8.81 -41.90
N LYS A 5 30.09 10.08 -41.78
CA LYS A 5 31.24 10.58 -41.01
C LYS A 5 30.88 10.57 -39.51
N LYS A 6 31.67 9.83 -38.72
CA LYS A 6 31.60 9.85 -37.25
C LYS A 6 32.17 11.17 -36.74
N ALA A 7 31.36 11.92 -35.99
CA ALA A 7 31.81 13.09 -35.24
C ALA A 7 32.49 12.63 -33.93
N VAL A 8 33.75 13.02 -33.76
CA VAL A 8 34.54 12.81 -32.55
C VAL A 8 34.19 13.93 -31.57
N ILE A 9 33.56 13.61 -30.45
CA ILE A 9 33.30 14.54 -29.36
C ILE A 9 34.50 14.52 -28.42
N LYS A 10 35.19 15.65 -28.30
CA LYS A 10 36.26 15.87 -27.32
C LYS A 10 35.67 16.08 -25.92
N PRO A 11 36.20 15.47 -24.85
CA PRO A 11 35.77 15.76 -23.49
C PRO A 11 36.26 17.16 -23.08
N LYS A 12 35.34 17.97 -22.56
CA LYS A 12 35.66 19.24 -21.87
C LYS A 12 36.01 18.91 -20.41
N ASP A 13 37.27 19.03 -20.06
CA ASP A 13 37.73 19.13 -18.67
C ASP A 13 37.16 20.41 -18.03
N GLY A 14 36.23 20.24 -17.14
CA GLY A 14 35.67 21.27 -16.28
C GLY A 14 35.57 20.76 -14.87
N ARG A 15 36.67 20.76 -14.11
CA ARG A 15 36.63 20.57 -12.65
C ARG A 15 35.82 21.71 -12.03
N ARG A 16 34.55 21.49 -11.72
CA ARG A 16 33.82 22.30 -10.75
C ARG A 16 34.01 21.64 -9.38
N THR A 17 34.82 22.28 -8.58
CA THR A 17 34.90 22.05 -7.13
C THR A 17 33.59 22.52 -6.52
N THR A 18 32.65 21.61 -6.30
CA THR A 18 31.46 21.90 -5.49
C THR A 18 31.89 21.92 -4.03
N SER A 19 31.79 23.12 -3.43
CA SER A 19 31.98 23.36 -2.02
C SER A 19 31.07 22.44 -1.19
N ARG A 20 31.64 21.79 -0.19
CA ARG A 20 30.98 20.85 0.73
C ARG A 20 29.97 21.47 1.70
N LYS A 21 29.41 22.67 1.41
CA LYS A 21 28.60 23.44 2.39
C LYS A 21 27.09 23.41 2.14
N ASP A 22 26.59 22.80 1.06
CA ASP A 22 25.16 22.91 0.71
C ASP A 22 24.41 21.56 0.67
N VAL A 23 24.88 20.56 1.40
CA VAL A 23 24.09 19.36 1.63
C VAL A 23 23.42 19.52 3.00
N PRO A 24 22.09 19.74 3.06
CA PRO A 24 21.41 19.76 4.35
C PRO A 24 21.61 18.42 5.03
N ALA A 25 22.03 18.49 6.28
CA ALA A 25 22.34 17.32 7.08
C ALA A 25 21.13 16.38 7.11
N ARG A 26 21.39 15.09 6.81
CA ARG A 26 20.38 14.01 6.76
C ARG A 26 19.49 13.91 8.02
N ALA A 27 19.88 14.60 9.09
CA ALA A 27 19.16 14.73 10.36
C ALA A 27 17.95 15.69 10.29
N GLU A 28 17.90 16.61 9.33
CA GLU A 28 16.81 17.59 9.23
C GLU A 28 15.63 17.07 8.43
N VAL A 29 15.90 16.18 7.47
CA VAL A 29 14.85 15.50 6.69
C VAL A 29 14.08 14.48 7.56
N ILE A 30 14.73 13.92 8.57
CA ILE A 30 14.09 12.99 9.52
C ILE A 30 13.22 13.73 10.53
N ARG A 31 13.50 15.00 10.84
CA ARG A 31 12.71 15.80 11.80
C ARG A 31 11.39 16.32 11.25
N THR A 32 11.22 16.46 9.95
CA THR A 32 9.97 16.91 9.34
C THR A 32 8.95 15.78 9.13
N GLN A 33 9.36 14.51 9.24
CA GLN A 33 8.43 13.38 9.24
C GLN A 33 7.92 12.98 10.63
N ALA A 34 8.42 13.60 11.71
CA ALA A 34 8.13 13.24 13.09
C ALA A 34 7.03 14.10 13.75
N ARG A 35 6.06 14.61 12.98
CA ARG A 35 4.84 15.23 13.52
C ARG A 35 3.60 14.65 12.85
N ARG A 36 3.48 13.33 12.83
CA ARG A 36 2.15 12.74 12.96
C ARG A 36 1.88 12.77 14.45
N GLU A 37 0.89 13.59 14.82
CA GLU A 37 0.44 13.71 16.21
C GLU A 37 0.14 12.31 16.74
N ASP A 38 0.57 12.06 17.98
CA ASP A 38 0.32 10.85 18.76
C ASP A 38 -1.19 10.68 18.96
N VAL A 39 -1.88 10.12 17.97
CA VAL A 39 -3.28 9.76 18.09
C VAL A 39 -3.32 8.39 18.74
N ALA A 40 -3.35 8.39 20.08
CA ALA A 40 -3.79 7.21 20.81
C ALA A 40 -5.18 6.80 20.28
N PRO A 41 -5.52 5.50 20.27
CA PRO A 41 -6.83 5.02 19.85
C PRO A 41 -7.91 5.86 20.55
N ARG A 42 -8.71 6.60 19.78
CA ARG A 42 -9.61 7.66 20.30
C ARG A 42 -10.68 7.17 21.26
N ASP A 43 -10.87 5.86 21.40
CA ASP A 43 -11.92 5.24 22.22
C ASP A 43 -11.41 4.55 23.50
N VAL A 44 -10.12 4.58 23.76
CA VAL A 44 -9.57 4.04 25.00
C VAL A 44 -8.93 5.20 25.74
N GLY A 45 -9.50 5.59 26.86
CA GLY A 45 -8.94 6.65 27.72
C GLY A 45 -7.46 6.37 27.96
N ALA A 46 -6.61 7.17 27.30
CA ALA A 46 -5.21 6.91 27.00
C ALA A 46 -4.40 6.56 28.27
N LYS A 47 -4.36 5.30 28.61
CA LYS A 47 -3.26 4.75 29.42
C LYS A 47 -2.19 4.29 28.46
N PRO A 48 -0.91 4.63 28.68
CA PRO A 48 0.17 4.06 27.93
C PRO A 48 0.13 2.54 28.14
N GLY A 49 -0.12 1.79 27.09
CA GLY A 49 -0.33 0.35 27.17
C GLY A 49 -0.15 -0.34 25.83
N LEU A 50 -0.06 -1.66 25.91
CA LEU A 50 -0.10 -2.53 24.76
C LEU A 50 -1.57 -2.84 24.45
N TYR A 51 -1.98 -2.68 23.20
CA TYR A 51 -3.34 -2.99 22.77
C TYR A 51 -3.34 -4.04 21.67
N ARG A 52 -4.37 -4.86 21.64
CA ARG A 52 -4.63 -5.81 20.56
C ARG A 52 -5.95 -5.48 19.89
N CYS A 53 -5.93 -5.40 18.57
CA CYS A 53 -7.15 -5.21 17.79
C CYS A 53 -8.02 -6.46 17.85
N THR A 54 -9.27 -6.31 18.29
CA THR A 54 -10.22 -7.42 18.43
C THR A 54 -10.69 -7.97 17.08
N ASN A 55 -10.51 -7.23 15.99
CA ASN A 55 -10.93 -7.66 14.65
C ASN A 55 -9.79 -8.28 13.83
N CYS A 56 -8.64 -7.60 13.69
CA CYS A 56 -7.53 -8.06 12.86
C CYS A 56 -6.32 -8.57 13.64
N SER A 57 -6.39 -8.57 14.99
CA SER A 57 -5.30 -9.00 15.89
C SER A 57 -4.01 -8.17 15.78
N ALA A 58 -4.01 -7.04 15.10
CA ALA A 58 -2.86 -6.13 15.09
C ALA A 58 -2.55 -5.68 16.53
N ILE A 59 -1.27 -5.42 16.82
CA ILE A 59 -0.79 -5.00 18.14
C ILE A 59 -0.32 -3.56 18.06
N TYR A 60 -0.86 -2.71 18.95
CA TYR A 60 -0.39 -1.35 19.13
C TYR A 60 0.79 -1.34 20.08
N HIS A 61 1.93 -0.96 19.57
CA HIS A 61 3.19 -0.85 20.28
C HIS A 61 4.02 0.28 19.70
N ASP A 62 4.71 1.01 20.54
CA ASP A 62 5.57 2.13 20.12
C ASP A 62 4.86 3.13 19.20
N LYS A 63 3.62 3.47 19.56
CA LYS A 63 2.75 4.46 18.88
C LYS A 63 2.24 4.05 17.48
N HIS A 64 2.42 2.79 17.09
CA HIS A 64 1.97 2.27 15.80
C HIS A 64 1.27 0.93 15.95
N TRP A 65 0.39 0.62 15.01
CA TRP A 65 -0.19 -0.69 14.85
C TRP A 65 0.74 -1.58 14.01
N HIS A 66 1.03 -2.76 14.51
CA HIS A 66 1.93 -3.74 13.90
C HIS A 66 1.20 -5.06 13.68
N SER A 67 1.66 -5.84 12.69
CA SER A 67 1.22 -7.22 12.55
C SER A 67 1.63 -8.04 13.77
N ALA A 68 0.67 -8.78 14.35
CA ALA A 68 0.96 -9.69 15.45
C ALA A 68 2.04 -10.72 15.07
N ALA A 69 2.08 -11.16 13.81
CA ALA A 69 3.08 -12.09 13.32
C ALA A 69 4.52 -11.55 13.40
N LEU A 70 4.70 -10.23 13.29
CA LEU A 70 6.02 -9.60 13.37
C LEU A 70 6.46 -9.40 14.83
N LEU A 71 5.54 -9.06 15.73
CA LEU A 71 5.86 -8.74 17.11
C LEU A 71 5.85 -9.96 18.04
N LEU A 72 5.07 -10.99 17.73
CA LEU A 72 4.95 -12.20 18.54
C LEU A 72 5.81 -13.35 18.00
N MET A 73 6.97 -13.04 17.43
CA MET A 73 7.95 -14.07 17.03
C MET A 73 8.54 -14.76 18.27
N PRO A 74 8.95 -16.03 18.15
CA PRO A 74 9.64 -16.73 19.24
C PRO A 74 10.83 -15.93 19.78
N GLY A 75 10.85 -15.70 21.10
CA GLY A 75 11.87 -14.86 21.77
C GLY A 75 11.52 -13.38 21.87
N SER A 76 10.40 -12.93 21.33
CA SER A 76 9.94 -11.56 21.54
C SER A 76 9.51 -11.34 23.01
N PRO A 77 9.90 -10.23 23.64
CA PRO A 77 9.44 -9.89 24.99
C PRO A 77 7.93 -9.67 25.07
N LEU A 78 7.28 -9.38 23.93
CA LEU A 78 5.84 -9.17 23.86
C LEU A 78 5.03 -10.47 23.80
N MET A 79 5.68 -11.63 23.67
CA MET A 79 5.01 -12.92 23.54
C MET A 79 4.18 -13.30 24.77
N HIS A 80 4.58 -12.80 25.94
CA HIS A 80 3.90 -13.03 27.23
C HIS A 80 3.29 -11.76 27.83
N ALA A 81 3.20 -10.69 27.04
CA ALA A 81 2.63 -9.43 27.50
C ALA A 81 1.11 -9.50 27.53
N GLU A 82 0.51 -8.80 28.48
CA GLU A 82 -0.93 -8.58 28.53
C GLU A 82 -1.29 -7.43 27.61
N PHE A 83 -2.33 -7.61 26.81
CA PHE A 83 -2.85 -6.62 25.88
C PHE A 83 -4.25 -6.22 26.30
N ALA A 84 -4.51 -4.92 26.28
CA ALA A 84 -5.88 -4.43 26.38
C ALA A 84 -6.56 -4.53 25.00
N ASP A 85 -7.86 -4.81 25.00
CA ASP A 85 -8.64 -4.89 23.77
C ASP A 85 -8.93 -3.48 23.22
N ALA A 86 -8.71 -3.30 21.92
CA ALA A 86 -9.06 -2.09 21.21
C ALA A 86 -9.42 -2.43 19.75
N LEU A 87 -9.91 -1.45 19.00
CA LEU A 87 -9.98 -1.55 17.54
C LEU A 87 -8.90 -0.66 16.96
N CYS A 88 -8.15 -1.16 15.99
CA CYS A 88 -7.26 -0.30 15.22
C CYS A 88 -8.10 0.69 14.38
N GLU A 89 -7.47 1.80 13.98
CA GLU A 89 -8.16 2.87 13.27
C GLU A 89 -8.91 2.35 12.04
N GLU A 90 -8.29 1.48 11.28
CA GLU A 90 -8.86 0.87 10.10
C GLU A 90 -10.07 -0.03 10.41
N CYS A 91 -9.99 -0.86 11.45
CA CYS A 91 -11.12 -1.69 11.85
C CYS A 91 -12.26 -0.85 12.44
N THR A 92 -11.95 0.29 13.06
CA THR A 92 -12.93 1.28 13.51
C THR A 92 -13.65 1.92 12.33
N LEU A 93 -12.88 2.33 11.30
CA LEU A 93 -13.43 2.84 10.05
C LEU A 93 -14.31 1.79 9.35
N GLU A 94 -13.88 0.54 9.34
CA GLU A 94 -14.63 -0.57 8.77
C GLU A 94 -15.93 -0.84 9.50
N LYS A 95 -15.94 -0.78 10.83
CA LYS A 95 -17.13 -0.97 11.65
C LYS A 95 -18.16 0.17 11.49
N ASN A 96 -17.69 1.39 11.25
CA ASN A 96 -18.54 2.57 11.01
C ASN A 96 -19.05 2.65 9.56
N ARG A 97 -18.88 1.60 8.79
CA ARG A 97 -19.11 1.48 7.34
C ARG A 97 -20.54 1.63 6.86
N ALA A 98 -21.52 1.61 7.75
CA ALA A 98 -22.94 1.59 7.36
C ALA A 98 -23.44 2.88 6.69
N SER A 99 -22.63 3.97 6.58
CA SER A 99 -23.18 5.22 6.06
C SER A 99 -22.24 6.20 5.33
N ARG A 100 -20.98 5.91 5.02
CA ARG A 100 -20.11 6.86 4.27
C ARG A 100 -19.09 6.19 3.36
N ALA A 101 -18.81 6.87 2.23
CA ALA A 101 -17.69 6.52 1.36
C ALA A 101 -16.40 6.45 2.19
N ILE A 102 -15.81 5.27 2.29
CA ILE A 102 -14.57 5.08 3.02
C ILE A 102 -13.45 5.73 2.21
N PRO A 103 -12.64 6.61 2.82
CA PRO A 103 -11.49 7.16 2.15
C PRO A 103 -10.59 6.02 1.68
N HIS A 104 -10.18 6.08 0.43
CA HIS A 104 -9.26 5.13 -0.18
C HIS A 104 -8.19 5.90 -0.95
N SER A 105 -6.99 5.35 -1.00
CA SER A 105 -5.86 5.95 -1.69
C SER A 105 -5.59 5.30 -3.04
N GLY A 106 -6.07 4.05 -3.25
CA GLY A 106 -5.92 3.34 -4.51
C GLY A 106 -7.21 2.71 -5.00
N GLU A 107 -7.41 2.78 -6.32
CA GLU A 107 -8.48 2.11 -7.04
C GLU A 107 -7.88 1.15 -8.07
N VAL A 108 -8.36 -0.09 -8.11
CA VAL A 108 -8.03 -1.06 -9.16
C VAL A 108 -9.31 -1.48 -9.87
N GLY A 109 -9.38 -1.24 -11.17
CA GLY A 109 -10.41 -1.75 -12.05
C GLY A 109 -9.89 -2.95 -12.83
N ILE A 110 -10.62 -4.05 -12.84
CA ILE A 110 -10.30 -5.21 -13.66
C ILE A 110 -11.46 -5.44 -14.60
N GLU A 111 -11.20 -5.36 -15.90
CA GLU A 111 -12.19 -5.38 -16.95
C GLU A 111 -12.00 -6.58 -17.89
N GLY A 112 -13.08 -7.18 -18.32
CA GLY A 112 -13.07 -8.26 -19.31
C GLY A 112 -14.07 -9.36 -19.03
N THR A 113 -14.13 -10.31 -19.93
CA THR A 113 -14.97 -11.50 -19.76
C THR A 113 -14.11 -12.63 -19.16
N PHE A 114 -14.51 -13.12 -18.01
CA PHE A 114 -13.85 -14.18 -17.28
C PHE A 114 -14.74 -15.42 -17.21
N THR A 115 -14.14 -16.58 -17.37
CA THR A 115 -14.81 -17.82 -17.00
C THR A 115 -14.97 -17.89 -15.47
N PRO A 116 -15.90 -18.67 -14.92
CA PRO A 116 -16.06 -18.80 -13.46
C PRO A 116 -14.77 -19.19 -12.72
N THR A 117 -13.95 -20.05 -13.34
CA THR A 117 -12.67 -20.46 -12.75
C THR A 117 -11.66 -19.31 -12.75
N GLU A 118 -11.49 -18.62 -13.88
CA GLU A 118 -10.59 -17.47 -13.97
C GLU A 118 -10.99 -16.36 -12.97
N HIS A 119 -12.30 -16.12 -12.85
CA HIS A 119 -12.84 -15.13 -11.92
C HIS A 119 -12.51 -15.51 -10.45
N TYR A 120 -12.71 -16.77 -10.09
CA TYR A 120 -12.37 -17.26 -8.76
C TYR A 120 -10.87 -17.15 -8.47
N ASP A 121 -10.01 -17.55 -9.41
CA ASP A 121 -8.56 -17.48 -9.28
C ASP A 121 -8.08 -16.02 -9.16
N LEU A 122 -8.68 -15.12 -9.92
CA LEU A 122 -8.39 -13.70 -9.88
C LEU A 122 -8.74 -13.09 -8.51
N LEU A 123 -9.92 -13.36 -7.97
CA LEU A 123 -10.31 -12.89 -6.64
C LEU A 123 -9.41 -13.46 -5.54
N ASN A 124 -9.01 -14.73 -5.65
CA ASN A 124 -8.08 -15.34 -4.71
C ASN A 124 -6.69 -14.69 -4.79
N LEU A 125 -6.22 -14.40 -6.01
CA LEU A 125 -4.98 -13.67 -6.23
C LEU A 125 -5.01 -12.31 -5.52
N VAL A 126 -6.06 -11.52 -5.76
CA VAL A 126 -6.25 -10.19 -5.16
C VAL A 126 -6.26 -10.28 -3.63
N ARG A 127 -7.05 -11.20 -3.06
CA ARG A 127 -7.13 -11.40 -1.62
C ARG A 127 -5.77 -11.81 -1.03
N ASN A 128 -5.03 -12.69 -1.70
CA ASN A 128 -3.71 -13.12 -1.24
C ASN A 128 -2.67 -11.97 -1.27
N VAL A 129 -2.76 -11.07 -2.25
CA VAL A 129 -1.91 -9.87 -2.28
C VAL A 129 -2.26 -8.96 -1.09
N GLY A 130 -3.54 -8.71 -0.84
CA GLY A 130 -4.01 -7.91 0.30
C GLY A 130 -3.60 -8.51 1.64
N HIS A 131 -3.77 -9.82 1.84
CA HIS A 131 -3.35 -10.50 3.07
C HIS A 131 -1.85 -10.39 3.33
N ARG A 132 -1.02 -10.49 2.27
CA ARG A 132 0.44 -10.32 2.39
C ARG A 132 0.83 -8.87 2.71
N ALA A 133 0.10 -7.90 2.19
CA ALA A 133 0.32 -6.49 2.52
C ALA A 133 -0.04 -6.24 3.99
N MET A 134 -1.24 -6.62 4.41
CA MET A 134 -1.72 -6.47 5.79
C MET A 134 -0.84 -7.21 6.81
N ALA A 135 -0.24 -8.35 6.44
CA ALA A 135 0.68 -9.08 7.32
C ALA A 135 1.99 -8.31 7.56
N ARG A 136 2.41 -7.44 6.65
CA ARG A 136 3.59 -6.57 6.78
C ARG A 136 3.23 -5.28 7.50
N ASP A 137 2.12 -4.69 7.11
CA ASP A 137 1.59 -3.45 7.65
C ASP A 137 0.06 -3.56 7.77
N PRO A 138 -0.50 -3.55 8.99
CA PRO A 138 -1.95 -3.64 9.20
C PRO A 138 -2.75 -2.48 8.58
N GLU A 139 -2.11 -1.33 8.33
CA GLU A 139 -2.73 -0.19 7.67
C GLU A 139 -2.83 -0.38 6.15
N ASP A 140 -2.00 -1.24 5.56
CA ASP A 140 -1.99 -1.52 4.12
C ASP A 140 -2.91 -2.69 3.77
N ARG A 141 -4.14 -2.39 3.43
CA ARG A 141 -5.19 -3.40 3.21
C ARG A 141 -6.13 -3.09 2.05
N ILE A 142 -6.84 -4.12 1.60
CA ILE A 142 -8.00 -3.97 0.73
C ILE A 142 -9.19 -3.53 1.59
N ILE A 143 -9.75 -2.38 1.26
CA ILE A 143 -10.91 -1.81 1.95
C ILE A 143 -12.19 -2.50 1.47
N ARG A 144 -12.32 -2.67 0.14
CA ARG A 144 -13.54 -3.17 -0.48
C ARG A 144 -13.26 -3.78 -1.85
N ILE A 145 -14.01 -4.82 -2.18
CA ILE A 145 -14.09 -5.40 -3.52
C ILE A 145 -15.55 -5.33 -3.94
N GLU A 146 -15.82 -4.73 -5.08
CA GLU A 146 -17.14 -4.63 -5.68
C GLU A 146 -17.14 -5.24 -7.07
N GLU A 147 -18.22 -5.91 -7.40
CA GLU A 147 -18.45 -6.48 -8.71
C GLU A 147 -19.68 -5.82 -9.32
N GLN A 148 -19.49 -5.13 -10.43
CA GLN A 148 -20.56 -4.46 -11.13
C GLN A 148 -20.36 -4.57 -12.63
N ASP A 149 -21.40 -4.97 -13.35
CA ASP A 149 -21.42 -5.04 -14.83
C ASP A 149 -20.24 -5.85 -15.44
N GLY A 150 -19.83 -6.93 -14.77
CA GLY A 150 -18.70 -7.77 -15.21
C GLY A 150 -17.33 -7.16 -14.96
N ARG A 151 -17.27 -6.07 -14.21
CA ARG A 151 -16.04 -5.41 -13.77
C ARG A 151 -15.82 -5.65 -12.28
N ILE A 152 -14.57 -5.80 -11.89
CA ILE A 152 -14.18 -5.91 -10.48
C ILE A 152 -13.50 -4.61 -10.09
N HIS A 153 -14.06 -3.93 -9.10
CA HIS A 153 -13.50 -2.72 -8.50
C HIS A 153 -12.93 -3.04 -7.12
N ILE A 154 -11.67 -2.67 -6.89
CA ILE A 154 -10.96 -2.92 -5.66
C ILE A 154 -10.47 -1.58 -5.11
N TYR A 155 -10.79 -1.30 -3.87
CA TYR A 155 -10.37 -0.09 -3.17
C TYR A 155 -9.37 -0.44 -2.08
N THR A 156 -8.27 0.30 -2.02
CA THR A 156 -7.16 0.04 -1.10
C THR A 156 -6.86 1.25 -0.23
N SER A 157 -6.37 1.00 0.99
CA SER A 157 -5.92 2.05 1.91
C SER A 157 -4.70 2.79 1.37
N GLU A 158 -3.81 2.07 0.66
CA GLU A 158 -2.56 2.60 0.16
C GLU A 158 -2.44 2.50 -1.36
N ASN A 159 -1.83 3.53 -1.96
CA ASN A 159 -1.55 3.59 -3.40
C ASN A 159 -0.70 2.42 -3.88
N GLN A 160 0.31 2.04 -3.09
CA GLN A 160 1.25 0.99 -3.46
C GLN A 160 0.61 -0.39 -3.50
N LEU A 161 -0.39 -0.64 -2.67
CA LEU A 161 -1.15 -1.89 -2.71
C LEU A 161 -1.94 -1.99 -4.02
N ALA A 162 -2.61 -0.91 -4.45
CA ALA A 162 -3.33 -0.90 -5.72
C ALA A 162 -2.40 -1.22 -6.90
N VAL A 163 -1.23 -0.57 -6.94
CA VAL A 163 -0.21 -0.84 -7.97
C VAL A 163 0.30 -2.28 -7.91
N SER A 164 0.51 -2.81 -6.71
CA SER A 164 0.97 -4.19 -6.51
C SER A 164 -0.08 -5.20 -6.99
N ILE A 165 -1.36 -4.96 -6.71
CA ILE A 165 -2.46 -5.80 -7.20
C ILE A 165 -2.48 -5.80 -8.72
N GLY A 166 -2.48 -4.61 -9.36
CA GLY A 166 -2.51 -4.51 -10.82
C GLY A 166 -1.35 -5.23 -11.50
N LYS A 167 -0.13 -5.04 -11.01
CA LYS A 167 1.07 -5.74 -11.52
C LYS A 167 0.99 -7.25 -11.33
N GLN A 168 0.44 -7.72 -10.21
CA GLN A 168 0.33 -9.14 -9.96
C GLN A 168 -0.73 -9.79 -10.85
N VAL A 169 -1.84 -9.09 -11.12
CA VAL A 169 -2.86 -9.52 -12.06
C VAL A 169 -2.26 -9.62 -13.47
N ASP A 170 -1.57 -8.58 -13.93
CA ASP A 170 -0.92 -8.55 -15.25
C ASP A 170 0.12 -9.66 -15.41
N HIS A 171 0.91 -9.93 -14.37
CA HIS A 171 1.89 -11.01 -14.38
C HIS A 171 1.23 -12.40 -14.47
N SER A 172 0.10 -12.60 -13.80
CA SER A 172 -0.58 -13.90 -13.69
C SER A 172 -1.51 -14.16 -14.88
N HIS A 173 -2.08 -13.12 -15.47
CA HIS A 173 -3.02 -13.17 -16.57
C HIS A 173 -2.42 -12.54 -17.83
N LYS A 174 -1.67 -13.34 -18.59
CA LYS A 174 -1.02 -12.86 -19.81
C LYS A 174 -2.03 -12.48 -20.89
N GLY A 175 -1.70 -11.43 -21.64
CA GLY A 175 -2.50 -10.97 -22.78
C GLY A 175 -3.52 -9.89 -22.42
N GLY A 176 -3.42 -9.30 -21.22
CA GLY A 176 -4.13 -8.09 -20.83
C GLY A 176 -3.24 -6.85 -21.00
N GLU A 177 -3.84 -5.70 -20.78
CA GLU A 177 -3.18 -4.39 -20.77
C GLU A 177 -3.34 -3.75 -19.39
N LEU A 178 -2.23 -3.29 -18.80
CA LEU A 178 -2.19 -2.62 -17.51
C LEU A 178 -1.90 -1.14 -17.69
N GLU A 179 -2.81 -0.30 -17.23
CA GLU A 179 -2.64 1.14 -17.16
C GLU A 179 -2.58 1.61 -15.70
N ILE A 180 -1.61 2.46 -15.36
CA ILE A 180 -1.45 3.05 -14.02
C ILE A 180 -1.42 4.56 -14.15
N THR A 181 -2.44 5.22 -13.60
CA THR A 181 -2.56 6.68 -13.62
C THR A 181 -2.35 7.25 -12.22
N TRP A 182 -1.29 8.05 -12.07
CA TRP A 182 -1.00 8.77 -10.83
C TRP A 182 -1.64 10.15 -10.85
N SER A 183 -2.36 10.46 -9.81
CA SER A 183 -2.90 11.82 -9.65
C SER A 183 -1.82 12.78 -9.17
N LYS A 184 -1.87 14.01 -9.67
CA LYS A 184 -1.01 15.13 -9.21
C LYS A 184 -1.58 15.84 -7.97
N THR A 185 -2.81 15.54 -7.61
CA THR A 185 -3.53 16.07 -6.43
C THR A 185 -3.94 14.88 -5.56
N ASP A 186 -4.28 15.09 -4.31
CA ASP A 186 -4.66 14.05 -3.32
C ASP A 186 -5.84 13.13 -3.73
N LYS A 187 -5.83 12.71 -4.99
CA LYS A 187 -6.76 11.73 -5.55
C LYS A 187 -6.12 10.35 -5.52
N PRO A 188 -6.93 9.28 -5.42
CA PRO A 188 -6.41 7.93 -5.43
C PRO A 188 -5.63 7.62 -6.71
N VAL A 189 -4.60 6.78 -6.62
CA VAL A 189 -3.99 6.16 -7.80
C VAL A 189 -5.05 5.28 -8.46
N ARG A 190 -5.13 5.38 -9.77
CA ARG A 190 -6.05 4.55 -10.56
C ARG A 190 -5.27 3.55 -11.39
N VAL A 191 -5.57 2.28 -11.19
CA VAL A 191 -4.98 1.14 -11.88
C VAL A 191 -6.10 0.44 -12.65
N VAL A 192 -5.94 0.27 -13.95
CA VAL A 192 -6.89 -0.45 -14.78
C VAL A 192 -6.17 -1.59 -15.48
N TRP A 193 -6.68 -2.79 -15.35
CA TRP A 193 -6.22 -3.92 -16.12
C TRP A 193 -7.38 -4.46 -16.97
N THR A 194 -7.14 -4.52 -18.27
CA THR A 194 -8.15 -4.97 -19.25
C THR A 194 -7.69 -6.28 -19.87
N LYS A 195 -8.53 -7.31 -19.80
CA LYS A 195 -8.27 -8.58 -20.46
C LYS A 195 -8.32 -8.40 -21.98
N GLY A 196 -7.25 -8.76 -22.67
CA GLY A 196 -7.22 -8.72 -24.13
C GLY A 196 -8.30 -9.60 -24.75
N ALA A 197 -8.91 -9.13 -25.82
CA ALA A 197 -9.78 -9.94 -26.64
C ALA A 197 -8.94 -11.07 -27.29
N ARG A 198 -9.34 -12.33 -27.05
CA ARG A 198 -8.81 -13.47 -27.80
C ARG A 198 -9.56 -13.64 -29.10
#